data_4b4aa046513b429b4f12a696cbcddf17
#
_entry.id   4b4aa046513b429b4f12a696cbcddf17
#
_cell.length_a   1.000
_cell.length_b   1.000
_cell.length_c   1.000
_cell.angle_alpha   90.00
_cell.angle_beta   90.00
_cell.angle_gamma   90.00
#
_symmetry.space_group_name_H-M   'P 1'
#
loop_
_entity.id
_entity.type
_entity.pdbx_description
1 polymer ?
#
loop_
_entity_poly.entity_id
_entity_poly.type
_entity_poly.pdbx_seq_one_letter_code
_entity_poly.pdbx_strand_id
1 'polypeptide(L)'
;MKFFYTVSVLLLGGLLAGAGEVEDLIAELDSGDKVKRREAARSLALLGPDAKAAVPALVKGLDDDEEQVFFWSATALAKIGPAAYEATPELIKRLKRSSRRYKDQIHVRIVHALTQIGPQAVPQLTGALGSEDSSVRLGAARVLGNLGSSSREAAPRLFGLLADESSSVRTAAGSALGRIGQAAYPQIMQGISAESAKVRAATAGAIIWVQANSRPAMHLAKRLANEPDTGAKVAGLNALNRIGFDGKKMLPLILAELDSTESDLRQEALSGILSLRPDGRAAVPHLVERLSADDPAKREQAIDLLGRM
;
A
#
# COMPACT_ATOMS: atom_id res chain seq x y z
N MET A 1 -28.79 14.38 -36.09
CA MET A 1 -29.73 14.83 -35.06
C MET A 1 -30.12 13.74 -34.05
N LYS A 2 -29.40 12.57 -34.00
CA LYS A 2 -29.62 11.50 -33.01
C LYS A 2 -28.55 11.43 -31.91
N PHE A 3 -27.45 12.21 -32.04
CA PHE A 3 -26.32 12.21 -31.10
C PHE A 3 -26.54 13.13 -29.90
N PHE A 4 -27.47 14.05 -29.91
CA PHE A 4 -27.77 14.99 -28.81
C PHE A 4 -28.77 14.47 -27.80
N TYR A 5 -29.53 13.41 -28.10
CA TYR A 5 -30.53 12.87 -27.19
C TYR A 5 -29.93 11.99 -26.08
N THR A 6 -28.77 11.38 -26.31
CA THR A 6 -28.14 10.46 -25.33
C THR A 6 -27.41 11.20 -24.20
N VAL A 7 -26.96 12.44 -24.42
CA VAL A 7 -26.24 13.23 -23.41
C VAL A 7 -27.20 13.98 -22.46
N SER A 8 -28.41 14.29 -22.91
CA SER A 8 -29.37 15.04 -22.08
C SER A 8 -30.12 14.18 -21.06
N VAL A 9 -30.21 12.85 -21.23
CA VAL A 9 -30.82 11.92 -20.29
C VAL A 9 -29.91 11.67 -19.10
N LEU A 10 -28.59 11.80 -19.25
CA LEU A 10 -27.60 11.58 -18.20
C LEU A 10 -27.51 12.69 -17.13
N LEU A 11 -28.11 13.85 -17.36
CA LEU A 11 -28.07 15.00 -16.42
C LEU A 11 -29.34 15.16 -15.57
N LEU A 12 -30.38 14.40 -15.81
CA LEU A 12 -31.64 14.47 -15.04
C LEU A 12 -32.06 13.15 -14.36
N GLY A 13 -31.25 12.07 -14.49
CA GLY A 13 -31.55 10.72 -14.01
C GLY A 13 -30.96 10.37 -12.65
N GLY A 14 -30.93 11.28 -11.71
CA GLY A 14 -30.60 10.97 -10.30
C GLY A 14 -31.74 10.31 -9.52
N LEU A 15 -32.75 9.76 -10.19
CA LEU A 15 -33.86 9.03 -9.54
C LEU A 15 -34.21 7.80 -10.40
N LEU A 16 -33.81 6.61 -9.92
CA LEU A 16 -34.20 5.28 -10.38
C LEU A 16 -33.82 4.97 -11.84
N ALA A 17 -32.56 4.51 -12.04
CA ALA A 17 -32.25 3.68 -13.20
C ALA A 17 -33.22 2.49 -13.19
N GLY A 18 -34.10 2.38 -14.20
CA GLY A 18 -35.05 1.28 -14.28
C GLY A 18 -34.30 -0.04 -14.42
N ALA A 19 -34.82 -1.13 -13.88
CA ALA A 19 -34.21 -2.46 -14.02
C ALA A 19 -33.85 -2.79 -15.47
N GLY A 20 -34.63 -2.33 -16.46
CA GLY A 20 -34.36 -2.49 -17.88
C GLY A 20 -33.08 -1.82 -18.39
N GLU A 21 -32.67 -0.67 -17.81
CA GLU A 21 -31.42 0.00 -18.22
C GLU A 21 -30.19 -0.83 -17.85
N VAL A 22 -30.16 -1.45 -16.67
CA VAL A 22 -29.05 -2.31 -16.25
C VAL A 22 -29.00 -3.58 -17.11
N GLU A 23 -30.14 -4.17 -17.43
CA GLU A 23 -30.25 -5.36 -18.29
C GLU A 23 -29.75 -5.08 -19.70
N ASP A 24 -30.08 -3.93 -20.29
CA ASP A 24 -29.55 -3.49 -21.59
C ASP A 24 -28.02 -3.33 -21.57
N LEU A 25 -27.49 -2.69 -20.52
CA LEU A 25 -26.06 -2.53 -20.35
C LEU A 25 -25.32 -3.87 -20.14
N ILE A 26 -25.93 -4.83 -19.45
CA ILE A 26 -25.41 -6.19 -19.32
C ILE A 26 -25.33 -6.87 -20.70
N ALA A 27 -26.34 -6.73 -21.53
CA ALA A 27 -26.32 -7.27 -22.91
C ALA A 27 -25.26 -6.58 -23.78
N GLU A 28 -25.06 -5.28 -23.62
CA GLU A 28 -24.01 -4.54 -24.33
C GLU A 28 -22.58 -4.94 -23.91
N LEU A 29 -22.37 -5.40 -22.67
CA LEU A 29 -21.08 -5.95 -22.23
C LEU A 29 -20.67 -7.23 -22.97
N ASP A 30 -21.62 -8.01 -23.49
CA ASP A 30 -21.37 -9.21 -24.28
C ASP A 30 -21.30 -8.91 -25.81
N SER A 31 -21.35 -7.61 -26.22
CA SER A 31 -21.28 -7.19 -27.61
C SER A 31 -19.92 -7.51 -28.23
N GLY A 32 -19.92 -7.90 -29.50
CA GLY A 32 -18.71 -8.00 -30.35
C GLY A 32 -17.99 -6.65 -30.55
N ASP A 33 -18.70 -5.53 -30.39
CA ASP A 33 -18.13 -4.18 -30.53
C ASP A 33 -17.49 -3.70 -29.21
N LYS A 34 -16.16 -3.56 -29.22
CA LYS A 34 -15.39 -3.09 -28.06
C LYS A 34 -15.79 -1.70 -27.55
N VAL A 35 -16.31 -0.83 -28.43
CA VAL A 35 -16.76 0.50 -28.02
C VAL A 35 -18.05 0.37 -27.20
N LYS A 36 -18.98 -0.49 -27.62
CA LYS A 36 -20.20 -0.76 -26.85
C LYS A 36 -19.87 -1.38 -25.51
N ARG A 37 -19.00 -2.42 -25.47
CA ARG A 37 -18.58 -3.04 -24.20
C ARG A 37 -17.95 -2.01 -23.24
N ARG A 38 -17.08 -1.13 -23.74
CA ARG A 38 -16.46 -0.08 -22.93
C ARG A 38 -17.47 0.92 -22.37
N GLU A 39 -18.39 1.43 -23.21
CA GLU A 39 -19.39 2.40 -22.78
C GLU A 39 -20.39 1.76 -21.80
N ALA A 40 -20.78 0.52 -21.99
CA ALA A 40 -21.62 -0.23 -21.07
C ALA A 40 -20.93 -0.39 -19.69
N ALA A 41 -19.66 -0.83 -19.66
CA ALA A 41 -18.89 -0.94 -18.41
C ALA A 41 -18.77 0.41 -17.70
N ARG A 42 -18.56 1.50 -18.45
CA ARG A 42 -18.51 2.85 -17.92
C ARG A 42 -19.84 3.31 -17.33
N SER A 43 -20.94 3.06 -18.03
CA SER A 43 -22.29 3.42 -17.57
C SER A 43 -22.65 2.66 -16.30
N LEU A 44 -22.35 1.36 -16.23
CA LEU A 44 -22.52 0.56 -15.02
C LEU A 44 -21.67 1.09 -13.84
N ALA A 45 -20.46 1.59 -14.13
CA ALA A 45 -19.65 2.24 -13.11
C ALA A 45 -20.24 3.57 -12.62
N LEU A 46 -20.99 4.28 -13.45
CA LEU A 46 -21.70 5.51 -13.06
C LEU A 46 -22.94 5.22 -12.20
N LEU A 47 -23.65 4.12 -12.49
CA LEU A 47 -24.79 3.66 -11.70
C LEU A 47 -24.39 3.20 -10.29
N GLY A 48 -23.14 2.77 -10.10
CA GLY A 48 -22.64 2.36 -8.77
C GLY A 48 -23.46 1.22 -8.17
N PRO A 49 -24.01 1.37 -6.92
CA PRO A 49 -24.74 0.30 -6.24
C PRO A 49 -25.99 -0.21 -6.97
N ASP A 50 -26.61 0.62 -7.82
CA ASP A 50 -27.80 0.24 -8.59
C ASP A 50 -27.46 -0.80 -9.68
N ALA A 51 -26.18 -0.88 -10.09
CA ALA A 51 -25.69 -1.86 -11.07
C ALA A 51 -25.37 -3.26 -10.46
N LYS A 52 -25.84 -3.57 -9.24
CA LYS A 52 -25.52 -4.85 -8.57
C LYS A 52 -25.87 -6.10 -9.39
N ALA A 53 -26.93 -6.06 -10.20
CA ALA A 53 -27.31 -7.17 -11.08
C ALA A 53 -26.27 -7.45 -12.18
N ALA A 54 -25.42 -6.47 -12.52
CA ALA A 54 -24.38 -6.61 -13.53
C ALA A 54 -23.09 -7.27 -13.00
N VAL A 55 -22.98 -7.60 -11.71
CA VAL A 55 -21.76 -8.18 -11.11
C VAL A 55 -21.23 -9.38 -11.92
N PRO A 56 -22.03 -10.39 -12.30
CA PRO A 56 -21.53 -11.52 -13.09
C PRO A 56 -20.97 -11.12 -14.48
N ALA A 57 -21.60 -10.16 -15.15
CA ALA A 57 -21.14 -9.66 -16.44
C ALA A 57 -19.85 -8.80 -16.29
N LEU A 58 -19.77 -7.98 -15.26
CA LEU A 58 -18.57 -7.20 -14.94
C LEU A 58 -17.37 -8.10 -14.56
N VAL A 59 -17.62 -9.24 -13.91
CA VAL A 59 -16.58 -10.26 -13.64
C VAL A 59 -16.03 -10.83 -14.95
N LYS A 60 -16.88 -11.12 -15.96
CA LYS A 60 -16.40 -11.50 -17.31
C LYS A 60 -15.60 -10.36 -17.96
N GLY A 61 -16.02 -9.11 -17.79
CA GLY A 61 -15.32 -7.93 -18.29
C GLY A 61 -13.90 -7.74 -17.72
N LEU A 62 -13.55 -8.42 -16.62
CA LEU A 62 -12.17 -8.46 -16.11
C LEU A 62 -11.24 -9.31 -16.99
N ASP A 63 -11.77 -10.10 -17.92
CA ASP A 63 -11.04 -10.93 -18.89
C ASP A 63 -11.02 -10.31 -20.30
N ASP A 64 -11.67 -9.18 -20.50
CA ASP A 64 -11.79 -8.54 -21.81
C ASP A 64 -10.42 -8.22 -22.41
N ASP A 65 -10.30 -8.37 -23.72
CA ASP A 65 -9.12 -8.05 -24.51
C ASP A 65 -8.90 -6.53 -24.63
N GLU A 66 -9.96 -5.75 -24.51
CA GLU A 66 -9.90 -4.29 -24.46
C GLU A 66 -9.64 -3.80 -23.04
N GLU A 67 -8.49 -3.16 -22.83
CA GLU A 67 -8.05 -2.68 -21.50
C GLU A 67 -9.06 -1.75 -20.83
N GLN A 68 -9.75 -0.92 -21.61
CA GLN A 68 -10.73 0.02 -21.08
C GLN A 68 -11.97 -0.70 -20.53
N VAL A 69 -12.35 -1.86 -21.10
CA VAL A 69 -13.43 -2.70 -20.56
C VAL A 69 -13.03 -3.27 -19.20
N PHE A 70 -11.84 -3.84 -19.11
CA PHE A 70 -11.28 -4.27 -17.82
C PHE A 70 -11.30 -3.13 -16.78
N PHE A 71 -10.77 -1.96 -17.17
CA PHE A 71 -10.68 -0.79 -16.30
C PHE A 71 -12.03 -0.37 -15.72
N TRP A 72 -13.04 -0.25 -16.61
CA TRP A 72 -14.37 0.18 -16.19
C TRP A 72 -15.10 -0.91 -15.42
N SER A 73 -14.93 -2.19 -15.77
CA SER A 73 -15.50 -3.33 -15.04
C SER A 73 -14.97 -3.37 -13.59
N ALA A 74 -13.65 -3.24 -13.38
CA ALA A 74 -13.08 -3.17 -12.06
C ALA A 74 -13.55 -1.93 -11.28
N THR A 75 -13.72 -0.79 -11.98
CA THR A 75 -14.25 0.44 -11.39
C THR A 75 -15.72 0.29 -10.99
N ALA A 76 -16.53 -0.37 -11.83
CA ALA A 76 -17.94 -0.65 -11.53
C ALA A 76 -18.06 -1.56 -10.30
N LEU A 77 -17.31 -2.65 -10.24
CA LEU A 77 -17.27 -3.55 -9.08
C LEU A 77 -16.88 -2.81 -7.80
N ALA A 78 -15.90 -1.89 -7.87
CA ALA A 78 -15.52 -1.06 -6.74
C ALA A 78 -16.67 -0.15 -6.28
N LYS A 79 -17.40 0.46 -7.21
CA LYS A 79 -18.52 1.37 -6.90
C LYS A 79 -19.78 0.64 -6.44
N ILE A 80 -20.02 -0.56 -6.94
CA ILE A 80 -21.07 -1.45 -6.41
C ILE A 80 -20.77 -1.81 -4.94
N GLY A 81 -19.49 -1.91 -4.59
CA GLY A 81 -19.03 -2.12 -3.22
C GLY A 81 -19.43 -3.48 -2.66
N PRO A 82 -20.00 -3.54 -1.43
CA PRO A 82 -20.29 -4.81 -0.75
C PRO A 82 -21.18 -5.79 -1.55
N ALA A 83 -22.08 -5.28 -2.39
CA ALA A 83 -22.93 -6.14 -3.22
C ALA A 83 -22.14 -6.88 -4.33
N ALA A 84 -20.90 -6.48 -4.61
CA ALA A 84 -20.02 -7.16 -5.55
C ALA A 84 -19.16 -8.29 -4.92
N TYR A 85 -19.51 -8.77 -3.73
CA TYR A 85 -18.75 -9.81 -3.02
C TYR A 85 -18.45 -11.07 -3.85
N GLU A 86 -19.39 -11.48 -4.70
CA GLU A 86 -19.23 -12.63 -5.58
C GLU A 86 -18.06 -12.48 -6.57
N ALA A 87 -17.63 -11.25 -6.87
CA ALA A 87 -16.47 -10.97 -7.70
C ALA A 87 -15.11 -11.21 -6.98
N THR A 88 -15.11 -11.40 -5.66
CA THR A 88 -13.89 -11.49 -4.85
C THR A 88 -12.91 -12.56 -5.35
N PRO A 89 -13.31 -13.81 -5.65
CA PRO A 89 -12.36 -14.84 -6.10
C PRO A 89 -11.66 -14.47 -7.40
N GLU A 90 -12.40 -13.92 -8.38
CA GLU A 90 -11.82 -13.54 -9.67
C GLU A 90 -10.91 -12.30 -9.52
N LEU A 91 -11.29 -11.33 -8.71
CA LEU A 91 -10.44 -10.18 -8.41
C LEU A 91 -9.13 -10.63 -7.73
N ILE A 92 -9.17 -11.57 -6.79
CA ILE A 92 -7.96 -12.15 -6.16
C ILE A 92 -7.07 -12.83 -7.21
N LYS A 93 -7.65 -13.61 -8.11
CA LYS A 93 -6.91 -14.25 -9.20
C LYS A 93 -6.21 -13.21 -10.10
N ARG A 94 -6.84 -12.04 -10.31
CA ARG A 94 -6.28 -10.93 -11.09
C ARG A 94 -5.17 -10.15 -10.37
N LEU A 95 -4.96 -10.37 -9.09
CA LEU A 95 -3.78 -9.85 -8.39
C LEU A 95 -2.48 -10.46 -8.93
N LYS A 96 -2.54 -11.64 -9.56
CA LYS A 96 -1.40 -12.23 -10.23
C LYS A 96 -0.91 -11.30 -11.34
N ARG A 97 0.36 -10.89 -11.28
CA ARG A 97 0.95 -10.02 -12.30
C ARG A 97 0.93 -10.71 -13.66
N SER A 98 0.08 -10.24 -14.55
CA SER A 98 0.12 -10.63 -15.95
C SER A 98 1.24 -9.88 -16.69
N SER A 99 1.71 -10.42 -17.82
CA SER A 99 2.71 -9.80 -18.70
C SER A 99 2.20 -8.56 -19.47
N ARG A 100 1.01 -8.07 -19.20
CA ARG A 100 0.37 -6.95 -19.90
C ARG A 100 1.05 -5.60 -19.61
N ARG A 101 0.95 -4.67 -20.55
CA ARG A 101 1.67 -3.39 -20.63
C ARG A 101 1.43 -2.42 -19.45
N TYR A 102 0.30 -2.55 -18.70
CA TYR A 102 -0.14 -1.63 -17.64
C TYR A 102 -0.26 -2.30 -16.26
N LYS A 103 0.70 -3.18 -15.95
CA LYS A 103 0.73 -4.04 -14.75
C LYS A 103 0.38 -3.35 -13.44
N ASP A 104 0.96 -2.16 -13.21
CA ASP A 104 0.83 -1.48 -11.92
C ASP A 104 -0.54 -0.83 -11.76
N GLN A 105 -1.12 -0.30 -12.85
CA GLN A 105 -2.46 0.29 -12.82
C GLN A 105 -3.55 -0.77 -12.60
N ILE A 106 -3.41 -1.94 -13.25
CA ILE A 106 -4.31 -3.08 -13.06
C ILE A 106 -4.29 -3.52 -11.60
N HIS A 107 -3.11 -3.73 -11.03
CA HIS A 107 -2.97 -4.16 -9.63
C HIS A 107 -3.61 -3.16 -8.65
N VAL A 108 -3.37 -1.86 -8.84
CA VAL A 108 -3.96 -0.80 -8.02
C VAL A 108 -5.49 -0.81 -8.09
N ARG A 109 -6.07 -1.02 -9.29
CA ARG A 109 -7.52 -1.09 -9.48
C ARG A 109 -8.15 -2.28 -8.78
N ILE A 110 -7.53 -3.45 -8.89
CA ILE A 110 -8.00 -4.66 -8.21
C ILE A 110 -7.94 -4.50 -6.69
N VAL A 111 -6.83 -3.98 -6.16
CA VAL A 111 -6.70 -3.68 -4.72
C VAL A 111 -7.80 -2.71 -4.28
N HIS A 112 -8.10 -1.67 -5.09
CA HIS A 112 -9.16 -0.73 -4.80
C HIS A 112 -10.54 -1.42 -4.78
N ALA A 113 -10.87 -2.21 -5.82
CA ALA A 113 -12.14 -2.92 -5.90
C ALA A 113 -12.35 -3.86 -4.70
N LEU A 114 -11.36 -4.68 -4.37
CA LEU A 114 -11.40 -5.57 -3.21
C LEU A 114 -11.56 -4.80 -1.88
N THR A 115 -10.94 -3.63 -1.76
CA THR A 115 -11.09 -2.77 -0.59
C THR A 115 -12.52 -2.22 -0.46
N GLN A 116 -13.14 -1.81 -1.59
CA GLN A 116 -14.52 -1.29 -1.60
C GLN A 116 -15.58 -2.39 -1.37
N ILE A 117 -15.32 -3.62 -1.80
CA ILE A 117 -16.14 -4.79 -1.45
C ILE A 117 -16.21 -4.94 0.07
N GLY A 118 -15.10 -4.69 0.76
CA GLY A 118 -15.11 -4.53 2.19
C GLY A 118 -14.83 -5.80 3.01
N PRO A 119 -15.22 -5.79 4.31
CA PRO A 119 -14.80 -6.81 5.29
C PRO A 119 -15.23 -8.24 4.98
N GLN A 120 -16.30 -8.43 4.24
CA GLN A 120 -16.78 -9.77 3.86
C GLN A 120 -15.76 -10.53 3.00
N ALA A 121 -14.83 -9.82 2.31
CA ALA A 121 -13.76 -10.43 1.55
C ALA A 121 -12.57 -10.92 2.43
N VAL A 122 -12.53 -10.59 3.71
CA VAL A 122 -11.41 -10.92 4.62
C VAL A 122 -11.06 -12.40 4.65
N PRO A 123 -12.02 -13.35 4.75
CA PRO A 123 -11.66 -14.78 4.78
C PRO A 123 -10.94 -15.22 3.50
N GLN A 124 -11.43 -14.82 2.32
CA GLN A 124 -10.82 -15.17 1.03
C GLN A 124 -9.45 -14.49 0.84
N LEU A 125 -9.31 -13.23 1.23
CA LEU A 125 -8.05 -12.50 1.20
C LEU A 125 -7.02 -13.10 2.17
N THR A 126 -7.48 -13.56 3.33
CA THR A 126 -6.63 -14.28 4.30
C THR A 126 -6.12 -15.60 3.72
N GLY A 127 -6.95 -16.31 2.96
CA GLY A 127 -6.52 -17.49 2.18
C GLY A 127 -5.47 -17.12 1.13
N ALA A 128 -5.64 -16.01 0.42
CA ALA A 128 -4.74 -15.53 -0.63
C ALA A 128 -3.34 -15.14 -0.11
N LEU A 129 -3.16 -14.87 1.18
CA LEU A 129 -1.84 -14.68 1.79
C LEU A 129 -0.94 -15.92 1.69
N GLY A 130 -1.51 -17.11 1.48
CA GLY A 130 -0.77 -18.36 1.25
C GLY A 130 -0.48 -18.68 -0.22
N SER A 131 -0.75 -17.75 -1.15
CA SER A 131 -0.50 -17.98 -2.59
C SER A 131 0.99 -18.15 -2.88
N GLU A 132 1.33 -19.03 -3.84
CA GLU A 132 2.68 -19.16 -4.36
C GLU A 132 3.15 -17.88 -5.06
N ASP A 133 2.23 -17.13 -5.69
CA ASP A 133 2.54 -15.89 -6.39
C ASP A 133 2.67 -14.71 -5.42
N SER A 134 3.86 -14.11 -5.37
CA SER A 134 4.15 -12.98 -4.49
C SER A 134 3.29 -11.73 -4.78
N SER A 135 2.81 -11.55 -6.01
CA SER A 135 1.94 -10.42 -6.35
C SER A 135 0.55 -10.60 -5.74
N VAL A 136 0.06 -11.83 -5.66
CA VAL A 136 -1.21 -12.17 -4.98
C VAL A 136 -1.06 -11.93 -3.47
N ARG A 137 0.02 -12.44 -2.85
CA ARG A 137 0.29 -12.21 -1.42
C ARG A 137 0.40 -10.72 -1.11
N LEU A 138 1.13 -9.98 -1.96
CA LEU A 138 1.28 -8.52 -1.84
C LEU A 138 -0.07 -7.79 -1.91
N GLY A 139 -0.89 -8.11 -2.92
CA GLY A 139 -2.20 -7.50 -3.11
C GLY A 139 -3.14 -7.79 -1.95
N ALA A 140 -3.22 -9.06 -1.52
CA ALA A 140 -4.03 -9.46 -0.38
C ALA A 140 -3.61 -8.74 0.91
N ALA A 141 -2.31 -8.65 1.21
CA ALA A 141 -1.80 -7.92 2.37
C ALA A 141 -2.16 -6.43 2.31
N ARG A 142 -2.08 -5.78 1.14
CA ARG A 142 -2.48 -4.38 0.94
C ARG A 142 -3.96 -4.17 1.19
N VAL A 143 -4.83 -5.03 0.65
CA VAL A 143 -6.30 -4.94 0.86
C VAL A 143 -6.62 -5.10 2.34
N LEU A 144 -6.08 -6.14 2.99
CA LEU A 144 -6.29 -6.38 4.42
C LEU A 144 -5.81 -5.19 5.27
N GLY A 145 -4.68 -4.59 4.92
CA GLY A 145 -4.21 -3.37 5.56
C GLY A 145 -5.15 -2.17 5.32
N ASN A 146 -5.71 -2.02 4.13
CA ASN A 146 -6.68 -0.95 3.83
C ASN A 146 -8.01 -1.13 4.59
N LEU A 147 -8.43 -2.37 4.83
CA LEU A 147 -9.60 -2.69 5.64
C LEU A 147 -9.37 -2.44 7.15
N GLY A 148 -8.13 -2.26 7.56
CA GLY A 148 -7.77 -1.91 8.94
C GLY A 148 -8.26 -2.92 9.96
N SER A 149 -8.85 -2.45 11.06
CA SER A 149 -9.32 -3.29 12.18
C SER A 149 -10.35 -4.36 11.78
N SER A 150 -11.05 -4.19 10.65
CA SER A 150 -11.98 -5.20 10.12
C SER A 150 -11.28 -6.48 9.68
N SER A 151 -9.98 -6.44 9.43
CA SER A 151 -9.17 -7.60 9.02
C SER A 151 -8.33 -8.20 10.16
N ARG A 152 -8.72 -7.97 11.41
CA ARG A 152 -8.00 -8.48 12.60
C ARG A 152 -7.71 -9.99 12.57
N GLU A 153 -8.60 -10.77 11.99
CA GLU A 153 -8.48 -12.23 11.89
C GLU A 153 -7.33 -12.67 10.97
N ALA A 154 -6.88 -11.77 10.07
CA ALA A 154 -5.73 -12.02 9.20
C ALA A 154 -4.38 -11.76 9.88
N ALA A 155 -4.35 -11.14 11.07
CA ALA A 155 -3.11 -10.72 11.73
C ALA A 155 -2.10 -11.88 11.93
N PRO A 156 -2.48 -13.10 12.34
CA PRO A 156 -1.53 -14.20 12.47
C PRO A 156 -0.88 -14.62 11.14
N ARG A 157 -1.64 -14.60 10.04
CA ARG A 157 -1.10 -14.92 8.71
C ARG A 157 -0.24 -13.79 8.16
N LEU A 158 -0.63 -12.54 8.37
CA LEU A 158 0.20 -11.38 8.03
C LEU A 158 1.52 -11.39 8.79
N PHE A 159 1.51 -11.81 10.05
CA PHE A 159 2.73 -12.00 10.83
C PHE A 159 3.69 -13.01 10.17
N GLY A 160 3.18 -14.14 9.69
CA GLY A 160 3.99 -15.12 8.94
C GLY A 160 4.66 -14.52 7.70
N LEU A 161 4.02 -13.57 7.02
CA LEU A 161 4.58 -12.88 5.85
C LEU A 161 5.66 -11.84 6.17
N LEU A 162 5.95 -11.56 7.43
CA LEU A 162 7.12 -10.74 7.79
C LEU A 162 8.45 -11.45 7.47
N ALA A 163 8.43 -12.76 7.28
CA ALA A 163 9.56 -13.57 6.83
C ALA A 163 9.52 -13.91 5.33
N ASP A 164 8.57 -13.35 4.55
CA ASP A 164 8.42 -13.64 3.11
C ASP A 164 9.71 -13.38 2.32
N GLU A 165 9.94 -14.16 1.28
CA GLU A 165 11.08 -13.97 0.39
C GLU A 165 11.05 -12.60 -0.30
N SER A 166 9.87 -12.15 -0.71
CA SER A 166 9.67 -10.84 -1.35
C SER A 166 9.70 -9.71 -0.33
N SER A 167 10.63 -8.76 -0.49
CA SER A 167 10.71 -7.57 0.35
C SER A 167 9.44 -6.72 0.29
N SER A 168 8.79 -6.64 -0.87
CA SER A 168 7.52 -5.92 -1.05
C SER A 168 6.39 -6.56 -0.24
N VAL A 169 6.35 -7.89 -0.16
CA VAL A 169 5.36 -8.62 0.65
C VAL A 169 5.63 -8.39 2.14
N ARG A 170 6.89 -8.50 2.59
CA ARG A 170 7.26 -8.22 3.98
C ARG A 170 6.82 -6.81 4.42
N THR A 171 7.11 -5.81 3.57
CA THR A 171 6.74 -4.41 3.83
C THR A 171 5.22 -4.22 3.90
N ALA A 172 4.49 -4.84 2.97
CA ALA A 172 3.03 -4.78 2.97
C ALA A 172 2.42 -5.46 4.21
N ALA A 173 2.95 -6.60 4.62
CA ALA A 173 2.52 -7.32 5.82
C ALA A 173 2.74 -6.49 7.09
N GLY A 174 3.91 -5.90 7.26
CA GLY A 174 4.20 -5.00 8.37
C GLY A 174 3.26 -3.79 8.40
N SER A 175 3.04 -3.14 7.26
CA SER A 175 2.11 -2.02 7.14
C SER A 175 0.67 -2.44 7.44
N ALA A 176 0.25 -3.64 7.00
CA ALA A 176 -1.09 -4.17 7.25
C ALA A 176 -1.31 -4.41 8.75
N LEU A 177 -0.36 -5.05 9.43
CA LEU A 177 -0.41 -5.25 10.89
C LEU A 177 -0.55 -3.91 11.63
N GLY A 178 0.21 -2.91 11.22
CA GLY A 178 0.12 -1.57 11.80
C GLY A 178 -1.26 -0.93 11.61
N ARG A 179 -1.84 -1.03 10.41
CA ARG A 179 -3.18 -0.50 10.10
C ARG A 179 -4.32 -1.25 10.78
N ILE A 180 -4.16 -2.56 11.02
CA ILE A 180 -5.08 -3.34 11.87
C ILE A 180 -5.09 -2.77 13.29
N GLY A 181 -3.96 -2.22 13.73
CA GLY A 181 -3.84 -1.48 14.97
C GLY A 181 -3.82 -2.39 16.20
N GLN A 182 -4.55 -1.99 17.25
CA GLN A 182 -4.50 -2.66 18.56
C GLN A 182 -4.78 -4.17 18.50
N ALA A 183 -5.62 -4.61 17.57
CA ALA A 183 -5.94 -6.04 17.42
C ALA A 183 -4.75 -6.88 16.94
N ALA A 184 -3.75 -6.29 16.25
CA ALA A 184 -2.53 -6.95 15.83
C ALA A 184 -1.35 -6.72 16.79
N TYR A 185 -1.57 -6.07 17.92
CA TYR A 185 -0.52 -5.74 18.88
C TYR A 185 0.30 -6.97 19.35
N PRO A 186 -0.30 -8.14 19.65
CA PRO A 186 0.48 -9.34 20.00
C PRO A 186 1.48 -9.74 18.92
N GLN A 187 1.08 -9.71 17.65
CA GLN A 187 1.91 -10.06 16.49
C GLN A 187 3.05 -9.03 16.30
N ILE A 188 2.74 -7.75 16.48
CA ILE A 188 3.73 -6.68 16.40
C ILE A 188 4.78 -6.87 17.51
N MET A 189 4.37 -7.14 18.74
CA MET A 189 5.29 -7.41 19.87
C MET A 189 6.16 -8.65 19.63
N GLN A 190 5.58 -9.71 19.08
CA GLN A 190 6.32 -10.91 18.68
C GLN A 190 7.35 -10.61 17.60
N GLY A 191 6.98 -9.82 16.59
CA GLY A 191 7.89 -9.39 15.51
C GLY A 191 9.05 -8.54 15.99
N ILE A 192 8.81 -7.69 16.99
CA ILE A 192 9.84 -6.88 17.67
C ILE A 192 10.90 -7.77 18.32
N SER A 193 10.49 -8.87 18.91
CA SER A 193 11.36 -9.79 19.66
C SER A 193 11.87 -10.95 18.79
N ALA A 194 11.56 -10.97 17.48
CA ALA A 194 11.97 -12.04 16.59
C ALA A 194 13.51 -12.15 16.51
N GLU A 195 14.02 -13.38 16.39
CA GLU A 195 15.44 -13.63 16.18
C GLU A 195 15.93 -13.11 14.83
N SER A 196 15.08 -13.20 13.79
CA SER A 196 15.40 -12.74 12.45
C SER A 196 15.40 -11.22 12.34
N ALA A 197 16.51 -10.61 11.95
CA ALA A 197 16.63 -9.19 11.65
C ALA A 197 15.66 -8.74 10.55
N LYS A 198 15.40 -9.59 9.53
CA LYS A 198 14.43 -9.33 8.46
C LYS A 198 13.01 -9.18 9.01
N VAL A 199 12.60 -10.03 9.96
CA VAL A 199 11.28 -9.95 10.59
C VAL A 199 11.18 -8.69 11.43
N ARG A 200 12.20 -8.36 12.22
CA ARG A 200 12.23 -7.12 13.00
C ARG A 200 12.14 -5.88 12.10
N ALA A 201 12.90 -5.85 11.00
CA ALA A 201 12.85 -4.77 10.01
C ALA A 201 11.47 -4.62 9.37
N ALA A 202 10.83 -5.72 8.97
CA ALA A 202 9.47 -5.70 8.43
C ALA A 202 8.44 -5.23 9.46
N THR A 203 8.62 -5.61 10.74
CA THR A 203 7.77 -5.16 11.85
C THR A 203 7.88 -3.64 12.08
N ALA A 204 9.03 -3.03 11.78
CA ALA A 204 9.18 -1.58 11.86
C ALA A 204 8.15 -0.83 11.02
N GLY A 205 7.72 -1.40 9.89
CA GLY A 205 6.63 -0.86 9.07
C GLY A 205 5.28 -0.76 9.80
N ALA A 206 5.03 -1.63 10.79
CA ALA A 206 3.83 -1.58 11.61
C ALA A 206 3.84 -0.41 12.60
N ILE A 207 5.01 -0.02 13.11
CA ILE A 207 5.16 0.99 14.17
C ILE A 207 4.66 2.36 13.71
N ILE A 208 4.81 2.68 12.44
CA ILE A 208 4.38 3.94 11.83
C ILE A 208 2.87 4.17 12.02
N TRP A 209 2.11 3.10 12.15
CA TRP A 209 0.65 3.12 12.30
C TRP A 209 0.19 2.91 13.74
N VAL A 210 1.03 2.33 14.59
CA VAL A 210 0.79 2.22 16.04
C VAL A 210 1.18 3.56 16.67
N GLN A 211 0.30 4.13 17.49
CA GLN A 211 0.46 5.46 18.09
C GLN A 211 1.92 5.79 18.41
N ALA A 212 2.42 6.86 17.77
CA ALA A 212 3.82 7.28 17.72
C ALA A 212 4.55 7.38 19.08
N ASN A 213 3.82 7.59 20.17
CA ASN A 213 4.37 7.77 21.51
C ASN A 213 4.35 6.50 22.38
N SER A 214 4.07 5.33 21.81
CA SER A 214 4.08 4.11 22.62
C SER A 214 5.50 3.70 22.98
N ARG A 215 5.73 3.37 24.27
CA ARG A 215 7.05 2.85 24.74
C ARG A 215 7.57 1.68 23.88
N PRO A 216 6.73 0.73 23.42
CA PRO A 216 7.17 -0.36 22.56
C PRO A 216 7.71 0.10 21.22
N ALA A 217 7.05 1.06 20.54
CA ALA A 217 7.53 1.58 19.27
C ALA A 217 8.92 2.21 19.40
N MET A 218 9.13 3.01 20.45
CA MET A 218 10.42 3.61 20.77
C MET A 218 11.51 2.57 21.05
N HIS A 219 11.18 1.52 21.82
CA HIS A 219 12.15 0.47 22.16
C HIS A 219 12.60 -0.30 20.92
N LEU A 220 11.67 -0.66 20.06
CA LEU A 220 11.97 -1.37 18.81
C LEU A 220 12.83 -0.51 17.88
N ALA A 221 12.42 0.73 17.64
CA ALA A 221 13.11 1.59 16.70
C ALA A 221 14.58 1.81 17.14
N LYS A 222 14.84 2.00 18.44
CA LYS A 222 16.20 2.05 19.01
C LYS A 222 16.96 0.74 18.82
N ARG A 223 16.31 -0.39 19.05
CA ARG A 223 16.94 -1.70 18.86
C ARG A 223 17.34 -1.90 17.41
N LEU A 224 16.45 -1.59 16.47
CA LEU A 224 16.72 -1.71 15.02
C LEU A 224 17.83 -0.76 14.57
N ALA A 225 17.87 0.47 15.07
CA ALA A 225 18.92 1.43 14.74
C ALA A 225 20.33 1.00 15.20
N ASN A 226 20.42 0.04 16.14
CA ASN A 226 21.68 -0.54 16.62
C ASN A 226 21.94 -1.96 16.06
N GLU A 227 21.12 -2.46 15.13
CA GLU A 227 21.35 -3.77 14.52
C GLU A 227 22.57 -3.74 13.59
N PRO A 228 23.34 -4.85 13.52
CA PRO A 228 24.43 -4.95 12.54
C PRO A 228 23.92 -5.13 11.11
N ASP A 229 22.69 -5.62 10.92
CA ASP A 229 22.07 -5.77 9.60
C ASP A 229 21.63 -4.40 9.05
N THR A 230 22.16 -4.04 7.88
CA THR A 230 21.91 -2.75 7.22
C THR A 230 20.43 -2.50 6.96
N GLY A 231 19.69 -3.51 6.51
CA GLY A 231 18.26 -3.36 6.23
C GLY A 231 17.43 -3.12 7.49
N ALA A 232 17.77 -3.80 8.58
CA ALA A 232 17.13 -3.58 9.88
C ALA A 232 17.45 -2.19 10.44
N LYS A 233 18.70 -1.74 10.30
CA LYS A 233 19.14 -0.42 10.75
C LYS A 233 18.44 0.71 9.99
N VAL A 234 18.39 0.64 8.67
CA VAL A 234 17.63 1.58 7.81
C VAL A 234 16.16 1.62 8.23
N ALA A 235 15.53 0.46 8.42
CA ALA A 235 14.14 0.39 8.85
C ALA A 235 13.92 1.00 10.24
N GLY A 236 14.88 0.84 11.15
CA GLY A 236 14.85 1.44 12.49
C GLY A 236 14.94 2.95 12.46
N LEU A 237 15.88 3.51 11.70
CA LEU A 237 16.06 4.95 11.53
C LEU A 237 14.82 5.58 10.87
N ASN A 238 14.30 4.95 9.82
CA ASN A 238 13.06 5.37 9.16
C ASN A 238 11.88 5.38 10.12
N ALA A 239 11.72 4.35 10.93
CA ALA A 239 10.64 4.27 11.91
C ALA A 239 10.77 5.39 12.96
N LEU A 240 11.95 5.60 13.54
CA LEU A 240 12.21 6.68 14.50
C LEU A 240 11.87 8.06 13.93
N ASN A 241 12.27 8.28 12.69
CA ASN A 241 12.03 9.52 11.99
C ASN A 241 10.52 9.81 11.80
N ARG A 242 9.77 8.79 11.37
CA ARG A 242 8.32 8.92 11.10
C ARG A 242 7.46 9.03 12.35
N ILE A 243 7.87 8.43 13.47
CA ILE A 243 7.13 8.56 14.72
C ILE A 243 7.42 9.87 15.47
N GLY A 244 8.25 10.75 14.91
CA GLY A 244 8.57 12.04 15.55
C GLY A 244 9.32 11.86 16.87
N PHE A 245 10.23 10.89 16.93
CA PHE A 245 11.06 10.68 18.11
C PHE A 245 11.89 11.95 18.41
N ASP A 246 12.17 12.20 19.71
CA ASP A 246 13.01 13.31 20.17
C ASP A 246 14.28 13.44 19.30
N GLY A 247 14.34 14.46 18.48
CA GLY A 247 15.38 14.66 17.49
C GLY A 247 16.78 14.75 18.11
N LYS A 248 16.90 15.28 19.33
CA LYS A 248 18.16 15.35 20.05
C LYS A 248 18.69 13.95 20.42
N LYS A 249 17.79 13.01 20.70
CA LYS A 249 18.17 11.62 21.00
C LYS A 249 18.42 10.79 19.75
N MET A 250 17.82 11.17 18.61
CA MET A 250 18.07 10.52 17.33
C MET A 250 19.40 10.95 16.70
N LEU A 251 19.78 12.19 16.89
CA LEU A 251 20.91 12.80 16.18
C LEU A 251 22.20 11.98 16.29
N PRO A 252 22.63 11.47 17.46
CA PRO A 252 23.83 10.66 17.55
C PRO A 252 23.77 9.37 16.72
N LEU A 253 22.58 8.74 16.63
CA LEU A 253 22.37 7.52 15.83
C LEU A 253 22.48 7.82 14.35
N ILE A 254 21.91 8.96 13.91
CA ILE A 254 21.94 9.40 12.52
C ILE A 254 23.34 9.82 12.11
N LEU A 255 24.03 10.60 12.93
CA LEU A 255 25.39 11.07 12.66
C LEU A 255 26.39 9.92 12.51
N ALA A 256 26.24 8.85 13.26
CA ALA A 256 27.06 7.65 13.17
C ALA A 256 26.99 6.98 11.78
N GLU A 257 25.89 7.14 11.07
CA GLU A 257 25.67 6.51 9.77
C GLU A 257 25.99 7.42 8.58
N LEU A 258 26.36 8.68 8.80
CA LEU A 258 26.82 9.57 7.71
C LEU A 258 28.11 9.07 7.03
N ASP A 259 28.93 8.31 7.74
CA ASP A 259 30.18 7.72 7.24
C ASP A 259 30.04 6.24 6.90
N SER A 260 28.83 5.69 6.91
CA SER A 260 28.58 4.29 6.54
C SER A 260 29.09 4.00 5.15
N THR A 261 29.68 2.83 4.92
CA THR A 261 30.04 2.33 3.58
C THR A 261 28.80 2.00 2.75
N GLU A 262 27.67 1.75 3.41
CA GLU A 262 26.40 1.41 2.79
C GLU A 262 25.65 2.66 2.33
N SER A 263 25.35 2.74 1.02
CA SER A 263 24.68 3.90 0.39
C SER A 263 23.31 4.19 1.02
N ASP A 264 22.55 3.14 1.33
CA ASP A 264 21.18 3.26 1.85
C ASP A 264 21.18 3.85 3.27
N LEU A 265 22.16 3.48 4.10
CA LEU A 265 22.32 4.05 5.44
C LEU A 265 22.72 5.52 5.38
N ARG A 266 23.66 5.87 4.50
CA ARG A 266 24.04 7.28 4.31
C ARG A 266 22.85 8.11 3.85
N GLN A 267 22.07 7.60 2.86
CA GLN A 267 20.89 8.30 2.34
C GLN A 267 19.82 8.50 3.42
N GLU A 268 19.58 7.48 4.23
CA GLU A 268 18.62 7.56 5.33
C GLU A 268 19.10 8.54 6.43
N ALA A 269 20.39 8.56 6.73
CA ALA A 269 20.97 9.52 7.67
C ALA A 269 20.81 10.97 7.17
N LEU A 270 21.08 11.23 5.87
CA LEU A 270 20.86 12.54 5.25
C LEU A 270 19.41 12.98 5.35
N SER A 271 18.48 12.08 4.99
CA SER A 271 17.04 12.33 5.07
C SER A 271 16.59 12.56 6.52
N GLY A 272 17.17 11.81 7.46
CA GLY A 272 16.91 11.91 8.88
C GLY A 272 17.25 13.30 9.45
N ILE A 273 18.44 13.83 9.15
CA ILE A 273 18.86 15.16 9.61
C ILE A 273 17.87 16.25 9.13
N LEU A 274 17.49 16.20 7.86
CA LEU A 274 16.59 17.19 7.26
C LEU A 274 15.18 17.13 7.85
N SER A 275 14.73 15.96 8.28
CA SER A 275 13.38 15.77 8.86
C SER A 275 13.28 16.16 10.33
N LEU A 276 14.39 16.23 11.05
CA LEU A 276 14.44 16.56 12.48
C LEU A 276 14.21 18.05 12.79
N ARG A 277 13.69 18.85 11.88
CA ARG A 277 13.48 20.31 12.14
C ARG A 277 12.60 20.55 13.38
N PRO A 278 12.98 21.46 14.31
CA PRO A 278 14.18 22.30 14.33
C PRO A 278 15.42 21.61 14.93
N ASP A 279 15.30 20.42 15.53
CA ASP A 279 16.37 19.71 16.26
C ASP A 279 17.55 19.30 15.37
N GLY A 280 17.32 19.16 14.06
CA GLY A 280 18.37 18.88 13.07
C GLY A 280 19.49 19.93 13.06
N ARG A 281 19.21 21.18 13.48
CA ARG A 281 20.23 22.20 13.62
C ARG A 281 21.34 21.86 14.62
N ALA A 282 21.08 20.93 15.54
CA ALA A 282 22.10 20.41 16.42
C ALA A 282 23.20 19.59 15.70
N ALA A 283 22.96 19.19 14.43
CA ALA A 283 23.99 18.60 13.56
C ALA A 283 24.98 19.62 13.00
N VAL A 284 24.66 20.92 13.03
CA VAL A 284 25.48 21.97 12.38
C VAL A 284 26.95 21.93 12.82
N PRO A 285 27.30 21.81 14.11
CA PRO A 285 28.72 21.70 14.51
C PRO A 285 29.45 20.54 13.84
N HIS A 286 28.83 19.36 13.76
CA HIS A 286 29.39 18.18 13.11
C HIS A 286 29.49 18.35 11.59
N LEU A 287 28.54 19.02 10.95
CA LEU A 287 28.58 19.30 9.53
C LEU A 287 29.66 20.33 9.17
N VAL A 288 29.86 21.34 10.04
CA VAL A 288 30.95 22.33 9.88
C VAL A 288 32.31 21.65 9.99
N GLU A 289 32.50 20.76 10.96
CA GLU A 289 33.74 19.98 11.07
C GLU A 289 33.99 19.13 9.81
N ARG A 290 32.97 18.56 9.21
CA ARG A 290 33.06 17.78 7.96
C ARG A 290 33.45 18.62 6.73
N LEU A 291 33.29 19.94 6.75
CA LEU A 291 33.79 20.80 5.66
C LEU A 291 35.31 20.79 5.56
N SER A 292 36.01 20.41 6.61
CA SER A 292 37.48 20.26 6.67
C SER A 292 37.96 18.83 6.44
N ALA A 293 37.05 17.88 6.10
CA ALA A 293 37.43 16.51 5.86
C ALA A 293 38.30 16.37 4.60
N ASP A 294 39.25 15.43 4.60
CA ASP A 294 40.12 15.15 3.44
C ASP A 294 39.32 14.61 2.24
N ASP A 295 38.25 13.84 2.51
CA ASP A 295 37.36 13.26 1.50
C ASP A 295 36.44 14.33 0.87
N PRO A 296 36.57 14.59 -0.46
CA PRO A 296 35.72 15.55 -1.16
C PRO A 296 34.22 15.23 -1.06
N ALA A 297 33.83 13.94 -1.07
CA ALA A 297 32.43 13.53 -0.98
C ALA A 297 31.82 13.92 0.37
N LYS A 298 32.59 13.81 1.47
CA LYS A 298 32.13 14.24 2.79
C LYS A 298 31.93 15.75 2.85
N ARG A 299 32.83 16.54 2.23
CA ARG A 299 32.69 18.00 2.14
C ARG A 299 31.44 18.39 1.36
N GLU A 300 31.24 17.78 0.19
CA GLU A 300 30.06 18.06 -0.65
C GLU A 300 28.74 17.75 0.07
N GLN A 301 28.65 16.60 0.74
CA GLN A 301 27.50 16.26 1.55
C GLN A 301 27.23 17.28 2.69
N ALA A 302 28.26 17.74 3.34
CA ALA A 302 28.12 18.75 4.40
C ALA A 302 27.61 20.07 3.85
N ILE A 303 28.11 20.52 2.69
CA ILE A 303 27.64 21.72 2.00
C ILE A 303 26.17 21.62 1.63
N ASP A 304 25.77 20.50 0.99
CA ASP A 304 24.35 20.27 0.61
C ASP A 304 23.42 20.29 1.81
N LEU A 305 23.78 19.58 2.88
CA LEU A 305 22.97 19.56 4.11
C LEU A 305 22.84 20.93 4.77
N LEU A 306 23.95 21.65 4.92
CA LEU A 306 23.94 23.00 5.51
C LEU A 306 23.12 23.97 4.66
N GLY A 307 23.17 23.85 3.33
CA GLY A 307 22.38 24.69 2.44
C GLY A 307 20.87 24.40 2.47
N ARG A 308 20.46 23.21 2.92
CA ARG A 308 19.05 22.77 2.99
C ARG A 308 18.42 22.90 4.37
N MET A 309 19.19 23.16 5.40
CA MET A 309 18.75 23.33 6.79
C MET A 309 18.30 24.76 7.12
#